data_7685c217706bab3903b224bd15071061
#
_entry.id   7685c217706bab3903b224bd15071061
#
_cell.length_a   1.000
_cell.length_b   1.000
_cell.length_c   1.000
_cell.angle_alpha   90.00
_cell.angle_beta   90.00
_cell.angle_gamma   90.00
#
_symmetry.space_group_name_H-M   'P 1'
#
loop_
_entity.id
_entity.type
_entity.pdbx_description
1 polymer ?
#
loop_
_entity_poly.entity_id
_entity_poly.type
_entity_poly.pdbx_seq_one_letter_code
_entity_poly.pdbx_strand_id
1 'polypeptide(L)'
;MTDLPRHRTRRTTVRAGAALLVVLALVASGCAKKNPDTRPGDIDSYVALGDSYTAVAGDSPVTHAACLRSNDDYPNLLAERLSIADFKNVACAGATSAALETTQYPANKRGSNPPQLDAVNEDTKLVTLGIGLNDTGLSFYLLYTCLPYQGKITAACTKYLSKPDGFIDGAVRTIGSEVAGDLTKIRKKAPDARIVLIGYPRMMPDTGGCPEQMPLPDEALDRIRKALKDVNDAMERAARRTRVDYVDMYTASKGHDVCSDSPWVNGQANIPGKALAFHPYDEYHAAVADKLAFLLEKK
;
A
#
# COMPACT_ATOMS: atom_id res chain seq x y z
N MET A 1 40.33 -77.07 -45.53
CA MET A 1 40.86 -77.94 -44.47
C MET A 1 41.55 -77.02 -43.49
N THR A 2 40.83 -76.62 -42.46
CA THR A 2 41.40 -76.23 -41.16
C THR A 2 40.21 -75.67 -40.29
N ASP A 3 39.90 -76.42 -39.32
CA ASP A 3 38.85 -76.14 -38.34
C ASP A 3 39.24 -74.91 -37.51
N LEU A 4 38.25 -74.03 -37.24
CA LEU A 4 38.34 -72.95 -36.25
C LEU A 4 37.34 -73.21 -35.15
N PRO A 5 37.74 -73.14 -33.88
CA PRO A 5 36.85 -73.43 -32.72
C PRO A 5 35.89 -72.31 -32.42
N ARG A 6 34.64 -72.72 -32.11
CA ARG A 6 33.59 -71.85 -31.69
C ARG A 6 33.81 -71.36 -30.23
N HIS A 7 34.06 -70.09 -30.04
CA HIS A 7 34.02 -69.47 -28.72
C HIS A 7 32.59 -69.23 -28.24
N ARG A 8 32.26 -69.91 -27.15
CA ARG A 8 31.04 -69.72 -26.38
C ARG A 8 31.15 -68.43 -25.53
N THR A 9 30.46 -67.36 -25.89
CA THR A 9 30.32 -66.17 -25.06
C THR A 9 29.30 -66.43 -23.99
N ARG A 10 29.74 -66.46 -22.72
CA ARG A 10 28.86 -66.42 -21.53
C ARG A 10 28.24 -65.03 -21.45
N ARG A 11 26.90 -64.91 -21.55
CA ARG A 11 26.15 -63.73 -21.22
C ARG A 11 26.06 -63.62 -19.70
N THR A 12 26.79 -62.69 -19.10
CA THR A 12 26.60 -62.25 -17.72
C THR A 12 25.46 -61.22 -17.72
N THR A 13 24.33 -61.59 -17.12
CA THR A 13 23.21 -60.68 -16.85
C THR A 13 23.58 -59.81 -15.67
N VAL A 14 23.91 -58.53 -15.96
CA VAL A 14 24.03 -57.49 -14.94
C VAL A 14 22.60 -57.05 -14.56
N ARG A 15 22.17 -57.39 -13.37
CA ARG A 15 20.95 -56.84 -12.78
C ARG A 15 21.26 -55.40 -12.36
N ALA A 16 20.77 -54.43 -13.15
CA ALA A 16 20.78 -53.02 -12.75
C ALA A 16 19.69 -52.83 -11.67
N GLY A 17 20.13 -52.72 -10.43
CA GLY A 17 19.29 -52.25 -9.34
C GLY A 17 18.97 -50.76 -9.52
N ALA A 18 17.76 -50.42 -9.90
CA ALA A 18 17.29 -49.04 -9.89
C ALA A 18 17.13 -48.58 -8.43
N ALA A 19 18.10 -47.87 -7.90
CA ALA A 19 17.96 -47.15 -6.65
C ALA A 19 17.04 -45.93 -6.88
N LEU A 20 15.79 -46.03 -6.45
CA LEU A 20 14.81 -44.94 -6.45
C LEU A 20 15.21 -43.95 -5.34
N LEU A 21 15.96 -42.91 -5.71
CA LEU A 21 16.20 -41.73 -4.84
C LEU A 21 14.89 -40.94 -4.75
N VAL A 22 14.11 -41.19 -3.70
CA VAL A 22 13.02 -40.32 -3.32
C VAL A 22 13.62 -39.05 -2.71
N VAL A 23 13.77 -38.01 -3.54
CA VAL A 23 14.07 -36.66 -3.06
C VAL A 23 12.80 -36.16 -2.40
N LEU A 24 12.71 -36.26 -1.07
CA LEU A 24 11.72 -35.54 -0.27
C LEU A 24 12.04 -34.05 -0.40
N ALA A 25 11.39 -33.36 -1.33
CA ALA A 25 11.34 -31.91 -1.34
C ALA A 25 10.55 -31.50 -0.09
N LEU A 26 11.26 -31.16 0.98
CA LEU A 26 10.71 -30.42 2.10
C LEU A 26 10.28 -29.04 1.55
N VAL A 27 9.03 -28.95 1.10
CA VAL A 27 8.38 -27.67 0.89
C VAL A 27 8.26 -27.06 2.28
N ALA A 28 9.24 -26.24 2.66
CA ALA A 28 9.10 -25.33 3.77
C ALA A 28 7.97 -24.36 3.40
N SER A 29 6.73 -24.77 3.65
CA SER A 29 5.59 -23.86 3.71
C SER A 29 5.91 -22.89 4.84
N GLY A 30 6.56 -21.78 4.51
CA GLY A 30 6.78 -20.67 5.42
C GLY A 30 5.41 -20.15 5.84
N CYS A 31 4.86 -20.73 6.92
CA CYS A 31 3.65 -20.20 7.52
C CYS A 31 3.93 -18.77 7.91
N ALA A 32 3.34 -17.79 7.22
CA ALA A 32 3.42 -16.41 7.63
C ALA A 32 3.05 -16.32 9.12
N LYS A 33 3.92 -15.66 9.90
CA LYS A 33 3.70 -15.49 11.35
C LYS A 33 2.42 -14.67 11.53
N LYS A 34 1.52 -15.11 12.40
CA LYS A 34 0.31 -14.34 12.76
C LYS A 34 0.72 -13.03 13.42
N ASN A 35 -0.06 -11.96 13.18
CA ASN A 35 0.10 -10.72 13.91
C ASN A 35 0.03 -10.98 15.43
N PRO A 36 0.95 -10.42 16.23
CA PRO A 36 0.86 -10.55 17.68
C PRO A 36 -0.38 -9.85 18.23
N ASP A 37 -0.90 -10.36 19.33
CA ASP A 37 -2.01 -9.77 20.09
C ASP A 37 -1.46 -8.71 21.05
N THR A 38 -0.90 -7.62 20.49
CA THR A 38 -0.28 -6.54 21.24
C THR A 38 -1.36 -5.53 21.63
N ARG A 39 -1.47 -5.22 22.92
CA ARG A 39 -2.43 -4.23 23.45
C ARG A 39 -1.82 -2.83 23.46
N PRO A 40 -2.64 -1.76 23.53
CA PRO A 40 -2.14 -0.37 23.58
C PRO A 40 -1.06 -0.15 24.64
N GLY A 41 -1.22 -0.69 25.86
CA GLY A 41 -0.25 -0.55 26.94
C GLY A 41 1.08 -1.30 26.75
N ASP A 42 1.16 -2.21 25.78
CA ASP A 42 2.37 -2.95 25.43
C ASP A 42 3.11 -2.33 24.23
N ILE A 43 2.57 -1.23 23.66
CA ILE A 43 3.13 -0.55 22.49
C ILE A 43 3.96 0.63 22.98
N ASP A 44 5.24 0.42 23.17
CA ASP A 44 6.21 1.45 23.56
C ASP A 44 7.01 2.03 22.39
N SER A 45 6.94 1.37 21.22
CA SER A 45 7.60 1.83 20.00
C SER A 45 6.68 1.67 18.76
N TYR A 46 6.63 2.74 17.93
CA TYR A 46 5.78 2.82 16.75
C TYR A 46 6.51 3.43 15.57
N VAL A 47 6.43 2.78 14.41
CA VAL A 47 6.93 3.31 13.14
C VAL A 47 5.79 3.40 12.13
N ALA A 48 5.55 4.60 11.59
CA ALA A 48 4.59 4.83 10.52
C ALA A 48 5.30 4.95 9.17
N LEU A 49 4.92 4.09 8.24
CA LEU A 49 5.39 4.01 6.86
C LEU A 49 4.26 4.39 5.91
N GLY A 50 4.60 4.98 4.76
CA GLY A 50 3.55 5.23 3.79
C GLY A 50 3.84 6.35 2.81
N ASP A 51 2.78 6.72 2.09
CA ASP A 51 2.76 7.80 1.12
C ASP A 51 2.10 9.08 1.66
N SER A 52 1.56 9.92 0.77
CA SER A 52 0.94 11.19 1.15
C SER A 52 -0.33 11.03 1.99
N TYR A 53 -1.06 9.91 1.85
CA TYR A 53 -2.25 9.66 2.68
C TYR A 53 -1.90 9.32 4.13
N THR A 54 -0.64 9.02 4.39
CA THR A 54 -0.08 8.89 5.74
C THR A 54 0.58 10.17 6.22
N ALA A 55 1.29 10.89 5.32
CA ALA A 55 2.18 11.98 5.69
C ALA A 55 1.51 13.36 5.73
N VAL A 56 0.49 13.60 4.87
CA VAL A 56 -0.03 14.94 4.61
C VAL A 56 -1.40 15.10 5.25
N ALA A 57 -1.45 15.82 6.36
CA ALA A 57 -2.70 16.27 6.99
C ALA A 57 -2.88 17.77 6.76
N GLY A 58 -4.08 18.12 6.39
CA GLY A 58 -4.66 19.43 6.30
C GLY A 58 -3.69 20.62 6.16
N ASP A 59 -3.79 21.51 7.13
CA ASP A 59 -3.04 22.77 7.23
C ASP A 59 -1.98 22.76 8.34
N SER A 60 -1.67 21.62 8.86
CA SER A 60 -0.73 21.45 9.96
C SER A 60 0.68 21.92 9.61
N PRO A 61 1.48 22.36 10.57
CA PRO A 61 2.88 22.67 10.33
C PRO A 61 3.62 21.49 9.70
N VAL A 62 4.35 21.77 8.63
CA VAL A 62 5.15 20.77 7.94
C VAL A 62 6.41 20.45 8.76
N THR A 63 6.51 19.23 9.30
CA THR A 63 7.67 18.77 10.07
C THR A 63 8.83 18.29 9.21
N HIS A 64 8.54 17.88 7.96
CA HIS A 64 9.56 17.47 7.00
C HIS A 64 9.20 17.95 5.59
N ALA A 65 9.84 19.03 5.17
CA ALA A 65 9.48 19.77 3.95
C ALA A 65 9.56 18.95 2.66
N ALA A 66 10.51 18.01 2.54
CA ALA A 66 10.62 17.15 1.37
C ALA A 66 9.42 16.21 1.25
N CYS A 67 8.97 15.62 2.36
CA CYS A 67 7.91 14.63 2.41
C CYS A 67 6.53 15.21 2.69
N LEU A 68 6.45 16.52 2.97
CA LEU A 68 5.22 17.21 3.36
C LEU A 68 4.56 16.59 4.61
N ARG A 69 5.35 16.01 5.55
CA ARG A 69 4.81 15.46 6.78
C ARG A 69 4.25 16.54 7.69
N SER A 70 3.09 16.27 8.24
CA SER A 70 2.35 17.16 9.13
C SER A 70 2.42 16.70 10.58
N ASN A 71 1.99 17.56 11.52
CA ASN A 71 1.85 17.20 12.93
C ASN A 71 0.49 16.54 13.23
N ASP A 72 -0.54 16.86 12.44
CA ASP A 72 -1.91 16.40 12.65
C ASP A 72 -2.26 15.17 11.77
N ASP A 73 -1.23 14.52 11.20
CA ASP A 73 -1.41 13.26 10.51
C ASP A 73 -1.77 12.13 11.48
N TYR A 74 -2.46 11.09 11.00
CA TYR A 74 -2.95 10.01 11.87
C TYR A 74 -1.84 9.31 12.68
N PRO A 75 -0.60 9.17 12.17
CA PRO A 75 0.47 8.63 12.98
C PRO A 75 0.78 9.42 14.25
N ASN A 76 0.84 10.76 14.12
CA ASN A 76 1.05 11.64 15.27
C ASN A 76 -0.13 11.57 16.25
N LEU A 77 -1.36 11.65 15.73
CA LEU A 77 -2.58 11.54 16.55
C LEU A 77 -2.66 10.20 17.29
N LEU A 78 -2.26 9.09 16.66
CA LEU A 78 -2.23 7.78 17.30
C LEU A 78 -1.14 7.68 18.36
N ALA A 79 0.06 8.16 18.07
CA ALA A 79 1.18 8.14 18.99
C ALA A 79 0.88 8.95 20.26
N GLU A 80 0.26 10.13 20.11
CA GLU A 80 -0.21 10.96 21.23
C GLU A 80 -1.28 10.24 22.06
N ARG A 81 -2.32 9.71 21.40
CA ARG A 81 -3.44 8.99 22.06
C ARG A 81 -2.96 7.81 22.89
N LEU A 82 -2.00 7.04 22.37
CA LEU A 82 -1.43 5.88 23.06
C LEU A 82 -0.23 6.21 23.94
N SER A 83 0.16 7.48 24.02
CA SER A 83 1.34 7.97 24.78
C SER A 83 2.63 7.23 24.43
N ILE A 84 2.85 6.96 23.12
CA ILE A 84 4.04 6.24 22.64
C ILE A 84 5.23 7.20 22.55
N ALA A 85 6.27 6.94 23.34
CA ALA A 85 7.45 7.79 23.41
C ALA A 85 8.45 7.56 22.27
N ASP A 86 8.69 6.29 21.86
CA ASP A 86 9.55 5.97 20.71
C ASP A 86 8.69 5.88 19.44
N PHE A 87 8.40 7.06 18.87
CA PHE A 87 7.61 7.19 17.67
C PHE A 87 8.41 7.79 16.51
N LYS A 88 8.27 7.15 15.32
CA LYS A 88 8.89 7.63 14.08
C LYS A 88 7.86 7.61 12.96
N ASN A 89 7.55 8.79 12.39
CA ASN A 89 6.85 8.90 11.13
C ASN A 89 7.87 9.10 10.00
N VAL A 90 8.01 8.12 9.11
CA VAL A 90 8.89 8.17 7.93
C VAL A 90 8.15 8.12 6.62
N ALA A 91 6.82 8.25 6.65
CA ALA A 91 5.99 8.37 5.46
C ALA A 91 6.41 9.58 4.61
N CYS A 92 6.19 9.53 3.30
CA CYS A 92 6.63 10.60 2.41
C CYS A 92 5.66 10.76 1.23
N ALA A 93 5.24 12.00 0.95
CA ALA A 93 4.37 12.29 -0.18
C ALA A 93 4.94 11.74 -1.50
N GLY A 94 4.10 11.06 -2.27
CA GLY A 94 4.49 10.43 -3.54
C GLY A 94 5.28 9.13 -3.40
N ALA A 95 5.45 8.58 -2.18
CA ALA A 95 6.14 7.31 -2.01
C ALA A 95 5.44 6.17 -2.76
N THR A 96 6.24 5.33 -3.38
CA THR A 96 5.86 4.02 -3.92
C THR A 96 6.44 2.92 -3.03
N SER A 97 6.05 1.67 -3.24
CA SER A 97 6.64 0.50 -2.57
C SER A 97 8.18 0.49 -2.64
N ALA A 98 8.78 0.99 -3.73
CA ALA A 98 10.23 1.11 -3.84
C ALA A 98 10.85 2.02 -2.76
N ALA A 99 10.12 3.02 -2.25
CA ALA A 99 10.61 3.94 -1.22
C ALA A 99 10.80 3.26 0.16
N LEU A 100 10.30 2.04 0.33
CA LEU A 100 10.59 1.26 1.54
C LEU A 100 12.06 0.85 1.60
N GLU A 101 12.70 0.58 0.46
CA GLU A 101 14.08 0.06 0.40
C GLU A 101 15.07 1.01 -0.28
N THR A 102 14.59 2.09 -0.90
CA THR A 102 15.43 3.06 -1.60
C THR A 102 15.18 4.48 -1.13
N THR A 103 16.22 5.31 -1.19
CA THR A 103 16.07 6.74 -0.88
C THR A 103 15.13 7.38 -1.89
N GLN A 104 14.10 8.05 -1.39
CA GLN A 104 13.18 8.85 -2.20
C GLN A 104 13.70 10.27 -2.36
N TYR A 105 13.62 10.79 -3.58
CA TYR A 105 13.89 12.19 -3.91
C TYR A 105 12.58 12.85 -4.39
N PRO A 106 11.80 13.48 -3.49
CA PRO A 106 10.51 14.06 -3.85
C PRO A 106 10.61 15.12 -4.93
N ALA A 107 9.56 15.24 -5.76
CA ALA A 107 9.52 16.16 -6.90
C ALA A 107 9.67 17.64 -6.51
N ASN A 108 9.35 18.01 -5.27
CA ASN A 108 9.51 19.37 -4.74
C ASN A 108 10.98 19.81 -4.53
N LYS A 109 11.94 18.89 -4.67
CA LYS A 109 13.39 19.12 -4.54
C LYS A 109 13.85 19.75 -3.22
N ARG A 110 13.07 19.56 -2.14
CA ARG A 110 13.37 20.11 -0.81
C ARG A 110 14.18 19.16 0.08
N GLY A 111 14.77 18.10 -0.48
CA GLY A 111 15.57 17.11 0.23
C GLY A 111 15.26 15.70 -0.23
N SER A 112 15.58 14.73 0.62
CA SER A 112 15.34 13.30 0.38
C SER A 112 14.73 12.66 1.61
N ASN A 113 14.16 11.47 1.43
CA ASN A 113 13.73 10.59 2.51
C ASN A 113 14.53 9.29 2.41
N PRO A 114 15.26 8.88 3.45
CA PRO A 114 15.94 7.58 3.49
C PRO A 114 14.96 6.42 3.26
N PRO A 115 15.44 5.21 2.97
CA PRO A 115 14.58 4.04 2.89
C PRO A 115 13.70 3.93 4.14
N GLN A 116 12.39 3.85 3.95
CA GLN A 116 11.46 3.89 5.10
C GLN A 116 11.67 2.71 6.05
N LEU A 117 12.08 1.55 5.53
CA LEU A 117 12.39 0.37 6.34
C LEU A 117 13.63 0.52 7.26
N ASP A 118 14.45 1.56 7.07
CA ASP A 118 15.59 1.80 7.95
C ASP A 118 15.15 2.24 9.36
N ALA A 119 13.92 2.75 9.49
CA ALA A 119 13.34 3.10 10.79
C ALA A 119 12.82 1.89 11.57
N VAL A 120 12.58 0.75 10.90
CA VAL A 120 12.00 -0.47 11.49
C VAL A 120 13.11 -1.41 11.95
N ASN A 121 13.00 -1.91 13.17
CA ASN A 121 13.93 -2.88 13.76
C ASN A 121 13.18 -3.95 14.59
N GLU A 122 13.92 -4.88 15.20
CA GLU A 122 13.36 -5.99 15.98
C GLU A 122 12.63 -5.55 17.27
N ASP A 123 12.95 -4.37 17.81
CA ASP A 123 12.31 -3.80 18.99
C ASP A 123 10.99 -3.08 18.67
N THR A 124 10.72 -2.80 17.40
CA THR A 124 9.48 -2.12 16.97
C THR A 124 8.25 -2.95 17.34
N LYS A 125 7.29 -2.35 18.08
CA LYS A 125 6.05 -3.03 18.53
C LYS A 125 4.85 -2.79 17.64
N LEU A 126 4.77 -1.63 16.99
CA LEU A 126 3.70 -1.29 16.05
C LEU A 126 4.29 -0.75 14.76
N VAL A 127 3.78 -1.24 13.63
CA VAL A 127 4.04 -0.66 12.30
C VAL A 127 2.72 -0.42 11.60
N THR A 128 2.49 0.80 11.12
CA THR A 128 1.40 1.09 10.17
C THR A 128 1.97 1.33 8.78
N LEU A 129 1.27 0.87 7.75
CA LEU A 129 1.63 1.06 6.35
C LEU A 129 0.43 1.55 5.55
N GLY A 130 0.53 2.72 4.90
CA GLY A 130 -0.45 3.23 3.93
C GLY A 130 0.27 3.55 2.63
N ILE A 131 0.32 2.61 1.66
CA ILE A 131 1.11 2.72 0.43
C ILE A 131 0.50 1.92 -0.71
N GLY A 132 0.89 2.24 -1.95
CA GLY A 132 0.59 1.45 -3.13
C GLY A 132 -0.08 2.23 -4.25
N LEU A 133 -0.90 3.26 -3.97
CA LEU A 133 -1.64 3.98 -5.01
C LEU A 133 -0.71 4.72 -6.00
N ASN A 134 0.51 5.07 -5.60
CA ASN A 134 1.52 5.68 -6.46
C ASN A 134 2.29 4.65 -7.30
N ASP A 135 2.25 3.37 -6.94
CA ASP A 135 2.85 2.32 -7.75
C ASP A 135 2.22 2.31 -9.14
N THR A 136 3.00 2.01 -10.15
CA THR A 136 2.53 2.01 -11.55
C THR A 136 2.04 3.38 -12.08
N GLY A 137 2.11 4.46 -11.29
CA GLY A 137 1.58 5.78 -11.64
C GLY A 137 0.04 5.85 -11.69
N LEU A 138 -0.65 4.89 -11.07
CA LEU A 138 -2.12 4.80 -11.14
C LEU A 138 -2.80 6.06 -10.60
N SER A 139 -2.33 6.62 -9.47
CA SER A 139 -2.85 7.88 -8.92
C SER A 139 -2.84 9.02 -9.92
N PHE A 140 -1.73 9.17 -10.68
CA PHE A 140 -1.62 10.20 -11.72
C PHE A 140 -2.64 9.98 -12.85
N TYR A 141 -2.77 8.75 -13.34
CA TYR A 141 -3.74 8.44 -14.40
C TYR A 141 -5.18 8.69 -13.95
N LEU A 142 -5.54 8.33 -12.72
CA LEU A 142 -6.88 8.49 -12.21
C LEU A 142 -7.24 9.96 -11.95
N LEU A 143 -6.35 10.72 -11.33
CA LEU A 143 -6.69 12.00 -10.71
C LEU A 143 -6.29 13.21 -11.57
N TYR A 144 -5.22 13.12 -12.33
CA TYR A 144 -4.64 14.28 -13.02
C TYR A 144 -4.77 14.23 -14.54
N THR A 145 -4.80 13.03 -15.16
CA THR A 145 -4.73 12.91 -16.63
C THR A 145 -5.96 13.52 -17.31
N CYS A 146 -7.13 13.44 -16.68
CA CYS A 146 -8.38 13.95 -17.23
C CYS A 146 -8.82 15.31 -16.70
N LEU A 147 -8.00 15.98 -15.89
CA LEU A 147 -8.30 17.38 -15.53
C LEU A 147 -8.36 18.24 -16.78
N PRO A 148 -9.39 19.08 -16.94
CA PRO A 148 -9.52 19.91 -18.11
C PRO A 148 -8.43 20.97 -18.17
N TYR A 149 -7.92 21.20 -19.36
CA TYR A 149 -7.05 22.36 -19.64
C TYR A 149 -7.83 23.40 -20.43
N GLN A 150 -7.93 24.62 -19.91
CA GLN A 150 -8.74 25.70 -20.50
C GLN A 150 -10.20 25.27 -20.77
N GLY A 151 -10.80 24.48 -19.86
CA GLY A 151 -12.17 24.00 -19.97
C GLY A 151 -12.40 22.88 -20.99
N LYS A 152 -11.33 22.29 -21.56
CA LYS A 152 -11.42 21.23 -22.59
C LYS A 152 -10.76 19.94 -22.12
N ILE A 153 -11.35 18.82 -22.50
CA ILE A 153 -10.74 17.50 -22.33
C ILE A 153 -9.47 17.41 -23.18
N THR A 154 -8.37 16.98 -22.57
CA THR A 154 -7.07 16.88 -23.23
C THR A 154 -6.96 15.62 -24.09
N ALA A 155 -6.06 15.62 -25.10
CA ALA A 155 -5.72 14.43 -25.86
C ALA A 155 -5.15 13.31 -24.96
N ALA A 156 -4.48 13.66 -23.86
CA ALA A 156 -3.98 12.70 -22.86
C ALA A 156 -5.14 11.96 -22.16
N CYS A 157 -6.20 12.70 -21.79
CA CYS A 157 -7.41 12.09 -21.23
C CYS A 157 -8.08 11.15 -22.22
N THR A 158 -8.30 11.59 -23.47
CA THR A 158 -8.90 10.76 -24.52
C THR A 158 -8.09 9.46 -24.72
N LYS A 159 -6.76 9.58 -24.78
CA LYS A 159 -5.86 8.42 -24.87
C LYS A 159 -5.94 7.52 -23.62
N TYR A 160 -6.09 8.09 -22.44
CA TYR A 160 -6.27 7.31 -21.21
C TYR A 160 -7.62 6.57 -21.22
N LEU A 161 -8.71 7.25 -21.57
CA LEU A 161 -10.05 6.66 -21.62
C LEU A 161 -10.18 5.58 -22.70
N SER A 162 -9.40 5.65 -23.78
CA SER A 162 -9.36 4.60 -24.81
C SER A 162 -8.61 3.32 -24.40
N LYS A 163 -7.90 3.32 -23.23
CA LYS A 163 -7.24 2.12 -22.74
C LYS A 163 -8.27 1.08 -22.29
N PRO A 164 -8.02 -0.22 -22.57
CA PRO A 164 -8.91 -1.28 -22.12
C PRO A 164 -8.92 -1.36 -20.57
N ASP A 165 -9.99 -1.88 -19.98
CA ASP A 165 -10.13 -2.08 -18.54
C ASP A 165 -8.98 -2.88 -17.94
N GLY A 166 -8.41 -3.83 -18.67
CA GLY A 166 -7.23 -4.59 -18.26
C GLY A 166 -5.99 -3.75 -17.93
N PHE A 167 -5.94 -2.47 -18.35
CA PHE A 167 -4.88 -1.54 -17.93
C PHE A 167 -4.93 -1.26 -16.42
N ILE A 168 -6.12 -0.92 -15.88
CA ILE A 168 -6.32 -0.69 -14.44
C ILE A 168 -6.16 -2.00 -13.69
N ASP A 169 -6.76 -3.09 -14.17
CA ASP A 169 -6.66 -4.40 -13.52
C ASP A 169 -5.20 -4.88 -13.42
N GLY A 170 -4.36 -4.57 -14.42
CA GLY A 170 -2.92 -4.82 -14.40
C GLY A 170 -2.22 -4.06 -13.28
N ALA A 171 -2.48 -2.75 -13.18
CA ALA A 171 -1.93 -1.90 -12.13
C ALA A 171 -2.36 -2.38 -10.73
N VAL A 172 -3.63 -2.70 -10.54
CA VAL A 172 -4.17 -3.21 -9.27
C VAL A 172 -3.50 -4.53 -8.85
N ARG A 173 -3.28 -5.45 -9.79
CA ARG A 173 -2.55 -6.71 -9.48
C ARG A 173 -1.12 -6.44 -9.03
N THR A 174 -0.43 -5.52 -9.70
CA THR A 174 0.94 -5.12 -9.32
C THR A 174 0.94 -4.52 -7.92
N ILE A 175 0.08 -3.54 -7.63
CA ILE A 175 -0.06 -2.93 -6.30
C ILE A 175 -0.28 -3.99 -5.22
N GLY A 176 -1.23 -4.92 -5.43
CA GLY A 176 -1.50 -5.98 -4.46
C GLY A 176 -0.32 -6.94 -4.22
N SER A 177 0.54 -7.14 -5.23
CA SER A 177 1.76 -7.94 -5.12
C SER A 177 2.86 -7.19 -4.37
N GLU A 178 3.12 -5.93 -4.73
CA GLU A 178 4.12 -5.08 -4.09
C GLU A 178 3.79 -4.88 -2.60
N VAL A 179 2.55 -4.51 -2.27
CA VAL A 179 2.11 -4.34 -0.88
C VAL A 179 2.28 -5.64 -0.07
N ALA A 180 1.96 -6.81 -0.65
CA ALA A 180 2.21 -8.09 0.05
C ALA A 180 3.70 -8.35 0.28
N GLY A 181 4.55 -7.98 -0.68
CA GLY A 181 6.01 -8.01 -0.55
C GLY A 181 6.49 -7.11 0.58
N ASP A 182 6.00 -5.89 0.63
CA ASP A 182 6.35 -4.89 1.64
C ASP A 182 5.97 -5.34 3.06
N LEU A 183 4.76 -5.87 3.24
CA LEU A 183 4.34 -6.44 4.52
C LEU A 183 5.24 -7.60 4.97
N THR A 184 5.72 -8.41 4.03
CA THR A 184 6.66 -9.49 4.31
C THR A 184 8.03 -8.96 4.74
N LYS A 185 8.53 -7.89 4.10
CA LYS A 185 9.79 -7.23 4.47
C LYS A 185 9.71 -6.60 5.87
N ILE A 186 8.59 -5.91 6.18
CA ILE A 186 8.33 -5.35 7.52
C ILE A 186 8.34 -6.46 8.55
N ARG A 187 7.61 -7.56 8.34
CA ARG A 187 7.58 -8.71 9.25
C ARG A 187 8.96 -9.32 9.48
N LYS A 188 9.82 -9.33 8.45
CA LYS A 188 11.19 -9.82 8.58
C LYS A 188 12.05 -8.94 9.48
N LYS A 189 11.88 -7.61 9.40
CA LYS A 189 12.63 -6.64 10.22
C LYS A 189 12.09 -6.53 11.65
N ALA A 190 10.78 -6.60 11.82
CA ALA A 190 10.09 -6.52 13.11
C ALA A 190 9.20 -7.77 13.31
N PRO A 191 9.80 -8.92 13.66
CA PRO A 191 9.09 -10.20 13.72
C PRO A 191 7.99 -10.24 14.79
N ASP A 192 8.09 -9.42 15.81
CA ASP A 192 7.18 -9.34 16.95
C ASP A 192 6.30 -8.07 16.94
N ALA A 193 6.40 -7.24 15.88
CA ALA A 193 5.54 -6.08 15.73
C ALA A 193 4.10 -6.48 15.36
N ARG A 194 3.11 -5.77 15.88
CA ARG A 194 1.79 -5.71 15.28
C ARG A 194 1.86 -4.83 14.03
N ILE A 195 1.45 -5.38 12.90
CA ILE A 195 1.51 -4.68 11.60
C ILE A 195 0.07 -4.41 11.15
N VAL A 196 -0.21 -3.16 10.77
CA VAL A 196 -1.53 -2.73 10.29
C VAL A 196 -1.40 -2.07 8.94
N LEU A 197 -2.07 -2.61 7.93
CA LEU A 197 -2.20 -2.01 6.61
C LEU A 197 -3.42 -1.08 6.59
N ILE A 198 -3.25 0.15 6.09
CA ILE A 198 -4.31 1.16 6.00
C ILE A 198 -4.77 1.28 4.54
N GLY A 199 -6.06 1.09 4.29
CA GLY A 199 -6.67 1.29 2.98
C GLY A 199 -6.90 2.76 2.66
N TYR A 200 -7.12 3.06 1.37
CA TYR A 200 -7.44 4.41 0.91
C TYR A 200 -8.94 4.72 1.06
N PRO A 201 -9.29 5.98 1.29
CA PRO A 201 -10.69 6.39 1.38
C PRO A 201 -11.38 6.36 0.01
N ARG A 202 -12.68 6.40 0.02
CA ARG A 202 -13.52 6.70 -1.13
C ARG A 202 -13.29 8.14 -1.56
N MET A 203 -13.03 8.38 -2.82
CA MET A 203 -12.94 9.75 -3.36
C MET A 203 -14.25 10.21 -3.97
N MET A 204 -15.04 9.31 -4.54
CA MET A 204 -16.25 9.65 -5.27
C MET A 204 -17.47 8.99 -4.64
N PRO A 205 -18.67 9.61 -4.74
CA PRO A 205 -19.93 8.95 -4.37
C PRO A 205 -20.17 7.72 -5.26
N ASP A 206 -21.08 6.83 -4.83
CA ASP A 206 -21.39 5.59 -5.57
C ASP A 206 -21.92 5.89 -7.00
N THR A 207 -22.59 7.03 -7.19
CA THR A 207 -23.10 7.51 -8.48
C THR A 207 -23.00 9.03 -8.61
N GLY A 208 -22.98 9.55 -9.85
CA GLY A 208 -22.91 10.98 -10.11
C GLY A 208 -21.54 11.57 -9.83
N GLY A 209 -21.47 12.87 -9.63
CA GLY A 209 -20.24 13.63 -9.39
C GLY A 209 -20.55 15.06 -8.97
N CYS A 210 -19.51 15.81 -8.66
CA CYS A 210 -19.55 17.23 -8.30
C CYS A 210 -18.56 18.00 -9.17
N PRO A 211 -18.99 18.56 -10.32
CA PRO A 211 -18.10 19.17 -11.31
C PRO A 211 -17.25 20.34 -10.77
N GLU A 212 -17.69 21.00 -9.72
CA GLU A 212 -16.89 22.07 -9.08
C GLU A 212 -15.65 21.52 -8.40
N GLN A 213 -15.77 20.40 -7.68
CA GLN A 213 -14.68 19.73 -6.96
C GLN A 213 -13.89 18.78 -7.85
N MET A 214 -14.59 18.10 -8.78
CA MET A 214 -14.03 17.06 -9.67
C MET A 214 -14.54 17.26 -11.10
N PRO A 215 -13.98 18.20 -11.88
CA PRO A 215 -14.41 18.52 -13.26
C PRO A 215 -13.92 17.48 -14.26
N LEU A 216 -14.21 16.21 -14.00
CA LEU A 216 -13.80 15.07 -14.81
C LEU A 216 -14.98 14.52 -15.61
N PRO A 217 -14.74 13.93 -16.80
CA PRO A 217 -15.78 13.22 -17.51
C PRO A 217 -16.33 12.04 -16.70
N ASP A 218 -17.61 11.71 -16.87
CA ASP A 218 -18.27 10.60 -16.14
C ASP A 218 -17.50 9.29 -16.24
N GLU A 219 -16.98 8.95 -17.41
CA GLU A 219 -16.16 7.74 -17.60
C GLU A 219 -14.89 7.76 -16.75
N ALA A 220 -14.25 8.93 -16.55
CA ALA A 220 -13.09 9.05 -15.66
C ALA A 220 -13.50 8.87 -14.20
N LEU A 221 -14.65 9.43 -13.79
CA LEU A 221 -15.20 9.25 -12.45
C LEU A 221 -15.51 7.78 -12.16
N ASP A 222 -16.09 7.05 -13.12
CA ASP A 222 -16.37 5.61 -13.00
C ASP A 222 -15.08 4.80 -12.87
N ARG A 223 -14.04 5.16 -13.62
CA ARG A 223 -12.71 4.53 -13.49
C ARG A 223 -12.08 4.78 -12.12
N ILE A 224 -12.24 5.97 -11.55
CA ILE A 224 -11.76 6.27 -10.19
C ILE A 224 -12.49 5.39 -9.17
N ARG A 225 -13.84 5.30 -9.23
CA ARG A 225 -14.64 4.46 -8.33
C ARG A 225 -14.17 3.01 -8.35
N LYS A 226 -14.11 2.44 -9.58
CA LYS A 226 -13.69 1.05 -9.77
C LYS A 226 -12.26 0.83 -9.28
N ALA A 227 -11.32 1.67 -9.70
CA ALA A 227 -9.92 1.51 -9.36
C ALA A 227 -9.65 1.58 -7.85
N LEU A 228 -10.22 2.57 -7.16
CA LEU A 228 -10.04 2.70 -5.71
C LEU A 228 -10.65 1.53 -4.93
N LYS A 229 -11.82 1.04 -5.38
CA LYS A 229 -12.39 -0.18 -4.79
C LYS A 229 -11.47 -1.38 -5.01
N ASP A 230 -11.03 -1.62 -6.23
CA ASP A 230 -10.21 -2.77 -6.59
C ASP A 230 -8.83 -2.73 -5.92
N VAL A 231 -8.23 -1.54 -5.75
CA VAL A 231 -6.99 -1.35 -4.98
C VAL A 231 -7.20 -1.75 -3.53
N ASN A 232 -8.25 -1.25 -2.87
CA ASN A 232 -8.56 -1.60 -1.48
C ASN A 232 -8.83 -3.10 -1.32
N ASP A 233 -9.58 -3.71 -2.23
CA ASP A 233 -9.80 -5.17 -2.25
C ASP A 233 -8.47 -5.94 -2.41
N ALA A 234 -7.53 -5.44 -3.22
CA ALA A 234 -6.21 -6.05 -3.40
C ALA A 234 -5.34 -5.91 -2.15
N MET A 235 -5.36 -4.74 -1.50
CA MET A 235 -4.67 -4.48 -0.24
C MET A 235 -5.21 -5.37 0.88
N GLU A 236 -6.53 -5.50 1.03
CA GLU A 236 -7.14 -6.39 2.00
C GLU A 236 -6.75 -7.85 1.76
N ARG A 237 -6.72 -8.30 0.49
CA ARG A 237 -6.21 -9.64 0.15
C ARG A 237 -4.72 -9.81 0.52
N ALA A 238 -3.90 -8.77 0.32
CA ALA A 238 -2.49 -8.76 0.72
C ALA A 238 -2.35 -8.90 2.24
N ALA A 239 -3.11 -8.13 3.02
CA ALA A 239 -3.14 -8.20 4.48
C ALA A 239 -3.54 -9.61 4.98
N ARG A 240 -4.60 -10.20 4.42
CA ARG A 240 -5.01 -11.57 4.76
C ARG A 240 -3.93 -12.62 4.46
N ARG A 241 -3.26 -12.53 3.30
CA ARG A 241 -2.19 -13.47 2.91
C ARG A 241 -0.98 -13.38 3.82
N THR A 242 -0.63 -12.18 4.26
CA THR A 242 0.53 -11.91 5.12
C THR A 242 0.18 -11.93 6.61
N ARG A 243 -1.11 -12.17 6.95
CA ARG A 243 -1.63 -12.26 8.33
C ARG A 243 -1.34 -11.01 9.15
N VAL A 244 -1.57 -9.84 8.54
CA VAL A 244 -1.55 -8.54 9.21
C VAL A 244 -2.96 -7.98 9.32
N ASP A 245 -3.15 -7.01 10.21
CA ASP A 245 -4.43 -6.32 10.36
C ASP A 245 -4.66 -5.38 9.16
N TYR A 246 -5.94 -5.14 8.83
CA TYR A 246 -6.33 -4.19 7.79
C TYR A 246 -7.38 -3.21 8.33
N VAL A 247 -7.15 -1.92 8.11
CA VAL A 247 -8.13 -0.87 8.38
C VAL A 247 -8.79 -0.46 7.07
N ASP A 248 -10.06 -0.86 6.89
CA ASP A 248 -10.87 -0.55 5.72
C ASP A 248 -11.35 0.90 5.76
N MET A 249 -10.54 1.80 5.22
CA MET A 249 -10.91 3.21 5.09
C MET A 249 -11.85 3.46 3.91
N TYR A 250 -11.90 2.57 2.92
CA TYR A 250 -12.83 2.70 1.80
C TYR A 250 -14.30 2.58 2.25
N THR A 251 -14.60 1.60 3.07
CA THR A 251 -15.95 1.45 3.66
C THR A 251 -16.21 2.53 4.71
N ALA A 252 -15.20 2.85 5.52
CA ALA A 252 -15.33 3.82 6.60
C ALA A 252 -15.65 5.24 6.12
N SER A 253 -15.15 5.63 4.97
CA SER A 253 -15.37 6.96 4.39
C SER A 253 -16.63 7.08 3.53
N LYS A 254 -17.56 6.12 3.61
CA LYS A 254 -18.85 6.22 2.91
C LYS A 254 -19.63 7.43 3.41
N GLY A 255 -20.01 8.32 2.48
CA GLY A 255 -20.68 9.59 2.79
C GLY A 255 -19.71 10.74 3.13
N HIS A 256 -18.38 10.50 3.01
CA HIS A 256 -17.32 11.49 3.21
C HIS A 256 -16.44 11.64 1.96
N ASP A 257 -16.98 11.34 0.78
CA ASP A 257 -16.31 11.58 -0.50
C ASP A 257 -16.25 13.08 -0.83
N VAL A 258 -15.52 13.43 -1.89
CA VAL A 258 -15.26 14.82 -2.27
C VAL A 258 -16.54 15.64 -2.56
N CYS A 259 -17.67 14.99 -2.82
CA CYS A 259 -18.94 15.60 -3.15
C CYS A 259 -19.88 15.73 -1.94
N SER A 260 -19.49 15.23 -0.78
CA SER A 260 -20.32 15.24 0.42
C SER A 260 -20.27 16.58 1.16
N ASP A 261 -21.22 16.84 2.05
CA ASP A 261 -21.24 18.03 2.90
C ASP A 261 -20.15 18.01 3.99
N SER A 262 -19.57 16.85 4.26
CA SER A 262 -18.50 16.65 5.25
C SER A 262 -17.39 15.76 4.65
N PRO A 263 -16.65 16.26 3.65
CA PRO A 263 -15.66 15.45 2.91
C PRO A 263 -14.43 15.16 3.78
N TRP A 264 -13.88 13.97 3.62
CA TRP A 264 -12.58 13.59 4.19
C TRP A 264 -11.44 13.73 3.21
N VAL A 265 -11.74 13.96 1.94
CA VAL A 265 -10.76 14.12 0.85
C VAL A 265 -11.11 15.34 0.05
N ASN A 266 -10.10 16.14 -0.27
CA ASN A 266 -10.23 17.34 -1.08
C ASN A 266 -10.36 17.01 -2.58
N GLY A 267 -10.97 17.94 -3.33
CA GLY A 267 -11.08 17.89 -4.79
C GLY A 267 -9.79 18.34 -5.49
N GLN A 268 -9.95 18.80 -6.74
CA GLN A 268 -8.83 19.12 -7.64
C GLN A 268 -7.98 20.32 -7.25
N ALA A 269 -8.49 21.23 -6.42
CA ALA A 269 -7.82 22.50 -6.10
C ALA A 269 -7.12 22.43 -4.73
N ASN A 270 -5.91 22.98 -4.63
CA ASN A 270 -5.35 23.27 -3.32
C ASN A 270 -6.21 24.28 -2.60
N ILE A 271 -6.54 24.00 -1.35
CA ILE A 271 -7.23 24.95 -0.46
C ILE A 271 -6.19 25.41 0.56
N PRO A 272 -5.65 26.65 0.41
CA PRO A 272 -4.69 27.20 1.35
C PRO A 272 -5.25 27.11 2.78
N GLY A 273 -4.43 26.64 3.68
CA GLY A 273 -4.83 26.49 5.05
C GLY A 273 -5.66 25.24 5.36
N LYS A 274 -5.96 24.35 4.40
CA LYS A 274 -6.82 23.18 4.64
C LYS A 274 -6.35 21.89 4.03
N ALA A 275 -6.08 21.83 2.73
CA ALA A 275 -5.65 20.59 2.09
C ALA A 275 -5.03 20.81 0.70
N LEU A 276 -4.13 19.92 0.31
CA LEU A 276 -3.64 19.81 -1.07
C LEU A 276 -4.72 19.15 -1.96
N ALA A 277 -4.61 19.39 -3.28
CA ALA A 277 -5.48 18.75 -4.26
C ALA A 277 -5.43 17.21 -4.11
N PHE A 278 -6.59 16.59 -4.05
CA PHE A 278 -6.78 15.13 -3.91
C PHE A 278 -6.17 14.49 -2.65
N HIS A 279 -5.88 15.30 -1.62
CA HIS A 279 -5.33 14.82 -0.35
C HIS A 279 -6.34 14.90 0.78
N PRO A 280 -6.10 14.15 1.88
CA PRO A 280 -6.99 14.14 3.02
C PRO A 280 -7.13 15.50 3.72
N TYR A 281 -8.29 15.70 4.33
CA TYR A 281 -8.50 16.67 5.40
C TYR A 281 -8.13 16.07 6.77
N ASP A 282 -8.05 16.92 7.79
CA ASP A 282 -7.75 16.49 9.19
C ASP A 282 -8.77 15.47 9.71
N GLU A 283 -10.03 15.57 9.28
CA GLU A 283 -11.11 14.64 9.63
C GLU A 283 -10.80 13.19 9.19
N TYR A 284 -10.17 13.00 8.04
CA TYR A 284 -9.72 11.67 7.63
C TYR A 284 -8.65 11.12 8.57
N HIS A 285 -7.66 11.93 8.92
CA HIS A 285 -6.58 11.51 9.80
C HIS A 285 -7.10 11.18 11.19
N ALA A 286 -8.02 12.00 11.74
CA ALA A 286 -8.70 11.70 12.99
C ALA A 286 -9.46 10.37 12.92
N ALA A 287 -10.21 10.13 11.84
CA ALA A 287 -10.94 8.87 11.65
C ALA A 287 -10.03 7.65 11.54
N VAL A 288 -8.86 7.76 10.86
CA VAL A 288 -7.86 6.67 10.82
C VAL A 288 -7.32 6.39 12.21
N ALA A 289 -6.93 7.43 12.96
CA ALA A 289 -6.42 7.29 14.33
C ALA A 289 -7.44 6.62 15.26
N ASP A 290 -8.73 7.00 15.16
CA ASP A 290 -9.83 6.39 15.93
C ASP A 290 -9.99 4.90 15.62
N LYS A 291 -9.97 4.54 14.33
CA LYS A 291 -10.09 3.14 13.93
C LYS A 291 -8.89 2.30 14.34
N LEU A 292 -7.69 2.86 14.27
CA LEU A 292 -6.48 2.21 14.75
C LEU A 292 -6.53 1.97 16.26
N ALA A 293 -6.86 2.99 17.04
CA ALA A 293 -6.98 2.85 18.50
C ALA A 293 -8.01 1.75 18.85
N PHE A 294 -9.20 1.80 18.23
CA PHE A 294 -10.23 0.78 18.43
C PHE A 294 -9.78 -0.63 18.03
N LEU A 295 -9.03 -0.77 16.91
CA LEU A 295 -8.49 -2.06 16.47
C LEU A 295 -7.46 -2.60 17.47
N LEU A 296 -6.62 -1.73 18.03
CA LEU A 296 -5.57 -2.10 18.98
C LEU A 296 -6.13 -2.46 20.35
N GLU A 297 -7.31 -1.93 20.74
CA GLU A 297 -8.03 -2.28 21.98
C GLU A 297 -8.72 -3.65 21.91
N LYS A 298 -9.08 -4.09 20.71
CA LYS A 298 -9.71 -5.41 20.52
C LYS A 298 -8.67 -6.54 20.63
N LYS A 299 -9.08 -7.60 21.37
CA LYS A 299 -8.31 -8.86 21.48
C LYS A 299 -8.44 -9.72 20.24
#